data_9115833516fc000ec0eb4b8b2b6edc0c
#
_entry.id   9115833516fc000ec0eb4b8b2b6edc0c
#
_cell.length_a   1.000
_cell.length_b   1.000
_cell.length_c   1.000
_cell.angle_alpha   90.00
_cell.angle_beta   90.00
_cell.angle_gamma   90.00
#
_symmetry.space_group_name_H-M   'P 1'
#
loop_
_entity.id
_entity.type
_entity.pdbx_description
1 polymer ?
#
loop_
_entity_poly.entity_id
_entity_poly.type
_entity_poly.pdbx_seq_one_letter_code
_entity_poly.pdbx_strand_id
1 'polypeptide(L)'
;MTNESFRENIDFIRQQSLDIMLQRNGNYAKGSDDALHNFTAGADIAGCTPAQAAWGYVTKHLVALRDKIQRNDFSNVDDLEEKCCDIINYTAIIYAIGIDENSKYCKQQCKEVNTVGQPKEQDNVQRLRDMIVSMREE
;
A
#
# COMPACT_ATOMS: atom_id res chain seq x y z
N MET A 1 22.76 -23.90 -13.04
CA MET A 1 22.62 -23.30 -11.68
C MET A 1 22.09 -24.40 -10.76
N THR A 2 22.69 -24.59 -9.56
CA THR A 2 22.18 -25.50 -8.53
C THR A 2 21.05 -24.87 -7.74
N ASN A 3 20.27 -25.67 -6.99
CA ASN A 3 19.24 -25.11 -6.11
C ASN A 3 19.82 -24.23 -4.99
N GLU A 4 21.02 -24.54 -4.51
CA GLU A 4 21.73 -23.75 -3.52
C GLU A 4 22.12 -22.38 -4.10
N SER A 5 22.82 -22.37 -5.24
CA SER A 5 23.19 -21.12 -5.93
C SER A 5 21.98 -20.27 -6.32
N PHE A 6 20.85 -20.89 -6.65
CA PHE A 6 19.62 -20.16 -6.90
C PHE A 6 19.11 -19.44 -5.64
N ARG A 7 19.08 -20.13 -4.49
CA ARG A 7 18.68 -19.53 -3.21
C ARG A 7 19.60 -18.38 -2.81
N GLU A 8 20.91 -18.59 -2.91
CA GLU A 8 21.91 -17.54 -2.61
C GLU A 8 21.66 -16.28 -3.43
N ASN A 9 21.41 -16.41 -4.73
CA ASN A 9 21.12 -15.25 -5.60
C ASN A 9 19.80 -14.56 -5.22
N ILE A 10 18.76 -15.31 -4.84
CA ILE A 10 17.48 -14.73 -4.40
C ILE A 10 17.64 -14.00 -3.05
N ASP A 11 18.36 -14.60 -2.11
CA ASP A 11 18.58 -13.97 -0.80
C ASP A 11 19.46 -12.72 -0.95
N PHE A 12 20.47 -12.76 -1.80
CA PHE A 12 21.31 -11.62 -2.14
C PHE A 12 20.49 -10.44 -2.68
N ILE A 13 19.70 -10.65 -3.75
CA ILE A 13 18.93 -9.55 -4.36
C ILE A 13 17.88 -8.97 -3.41
N ARG A 14 17.28 -9.79 -2.55
CA ARG A 14 16.32 -9.33 -1.53
C ARG A 14 17.00 -8.46 -0.49
N GLN A 15 18.17 -8.85 -0.02
CA GLN A 15 18.92 -8.07 0.97
C GLN A 15 19.39 -6.74 0.38
N GLN A 16 19.96 -6.75 -0.83
CA GLN A 16 20.38 -5.55 -1.54
C GLN A 16 19.21 -4.56 -1.75
N SER A 17 18.08 -5.09 -2.17
CA SER A 17 16.85 -4.32 -2.34
C SER A 17 16.43 -3.62 -1.03
N LEU A 18 16.42 -4.34 0.09
CA LEU A 18 16.08 -3.81 1.40
C LEU A 18 17.07 -2.71 1.84
N ASP A 19 18.37 -2.95 1.71
CA ASP A 19 19.42 -1.99 2.11
C ASP A 19 19.32 -0.67 1.31
N ILE A 20 19.11 -0.76 -0.01
CA ILE A 20 18.88 0.39 -0.88
C ILE A 20 17.61 1.15 -0.46
N MET A 21 16.52 0.45 -0.18
CA MET A 21 15.26 1.06 0.24
C MET A 21 15.42 1.83 1.55
N LEU A 22 16.04 1.22 2.56
CA LEU A 22 16.27 1.85 3.87
C LEU A 22 17.18 3.07 3.76
N GLN A 23 18.25 2.99 2.97
CA GLN A 23 19.16 4.11 2.73
C GLN A 23 18.46 5.28 2.03
N ARG A 24 17.69 5.00 0.98
CA ARG A 24 16.94 6.03 0.24
C ARG A 24 15.84 6.66 1.10
N ASN A 25 15.11 5.85 1.85
CA ASN A 25 14.04 6.36 2.73
C ASN A 25 14.61 7.31 3.80
N GLY A 26 15.73 7.00 4.42
CA GLY A 26 16.43 7.90 5.34
C GLY A 26 16.84 9.25 4.71
N ASN A 27 17.05 9.32 3.40
CA ASN A 27 17.36 10.54 2.67
C ASN A 27 16.12 11.36 2.29
N TYR A 28 15.01 10.70 1.96
CA TYR A 28 13.78 11.34 1.49
C TYR A 28 12.83 11.72 2.62
N ALA A 29 12.87 11.00 3.74
CA ALA A 29 12.03 11.26 4.92
C ALA A 29 12.64 12.27 5.89
N LYS A 30 13.69 13.01 5.50
CA LYS A 30 14.33 14.01 6.38
C LYS A 30 13.32 15.05 6.85
N GLY A 31 12.88 14.91 8.12
CA GLY A 31 11.95 15.83 8.77
C GLY A 31 10.48 15.44 8.72
N SER A 32 10.14 14.27 8.18
CA SER A 32 8.79 13.70 8.22
C SER A 32 8.82 12.30 8.80
N ASP A 33 7.88 11.98 9.70
CA ASP A 33 7.63 10.62 10.18
C ASP A 33 6.84 9.78 9.16
N ASP A 34 6.47 10.38 8.00
CA ASP A 34 5.73 9.72 6.94
C ASP A 34 6.70 9.10 5.92
N ALA A 35 6.87 7.79 5.96
CA ALA A 35 7.70 7.03 5.03
C ALA A 35 7.22 7.09 3.57
N LEU A 36 5.94 7.42 3.36
CA LEU A 36 5.30 7.50 2.03
C LEU A 36 5.20 8.95 1.50
N HIS A 37 5.75 9.93 2.22
CA HIS A 37 5.63 11.36 1.92
C HIS A 37 5.93 11.69 0.44
N ASN A 38 6.99 11.12 -0.14
CA ASN A 38 7.35 11.38 -1.53
C ASN A 38 6.29 10.92 -2.53
N PHE A 39 5.59 9.82 -2.23
CA PHE A 39 4.54 9.28 -3.09
C PHE A 39 3.26 10.07 -2.95
N THR A 40 2.96 10.53 -1.73
CA THR A 40 1.82 11.40 -1.46
C THR A 40 2.02 12.77 -2.13
N ALA A 41 3.17 13.41 -1.92
CA ALA A 41 3.48 14.69 -2.55
C ALA A 41 3.58 14.60 -4.08
N GLY A 42 4.18 13.52 -4.60
CA GLY A 42 4.25 13.26 -6.04
C GLY A 42 2.87 13.03 -6.66
N ALA A 43 1.98 12.37 -5.94
CA ALA A 43 0.58 12.17 -6.35
C ALA A 43 -0.19 13.50 -6.43
N ASP A 44 -0.03 14.37 -5.44
CA ASP A 44 -0.65 15.69 -5.42
C ASP A 44 -0.20 16.54 -6.61
N ILE A 45 1.12 16.54 -6.91
CA ILE A 45 1.67 17.28 -8.06
C ILE A 45 1.13 16.72 -9.40
N ALA A 46 1.03 15.39 -9.50
CA ALA A 46 0.60 14.70 -10.73
C ALA A 46 -0.92 14.62 -10.88
N GLY A 47 -1.70 14.96 -9.86
CA GLY A 47 -3.16 14.81 -9.85
C GLY A 47 -3.62 13.35 -9.92
N CYS A 48 -2.91 12.45 -9.23
CA CYS A 48 -3.19 11.01 -9.22
C CYS A 48 -3.13 10.44 -7.79
N THR A 49 -3.36 9.14 -7.63
CA THR A 49 -3.20 8.50 -6.32
C THR A 49 -1.73 8.16 -6.01
N PRO A 50 -1.33 8.02 -4.72
CA PRO A 50 0.03 7.60 -4.35
C PRO A 50 0.47 6.28 -5.01
N ALA A 51 -0.45 5.31 -5.13
CA ALA A 51 -0.20 4.05 -5.83
C ALA A 51 0.06 4.25 -7.33
N GLN A 52 -0.68 5.15 -7.99
CA GLN A 52 -0.45 5.50 -9.40
C GLN A 52 0.89 6.23 -9.59
N ALA A 53 1.28 7.11 -8.67
CA ALA A 53 2.60 7.74 -8.69
C ALA A 53 3.71 6.69 -8.57
N ALA A 54 3.62 5.77 -7.59
CA ALA A 54 4.58 4.68 -7.43
C ALA A 54 4.63 3.76 -8.66
N TRP A 55 3.48 3.45 -9.27
CA TRP A 55 3.41 2.70 -10.52
C TRP A 55 4.12 3.41 -11.67
N GLY A 56 3.97 4.72 -11.80
CA GLY A 56 4.70 5.52 -12.79
C GLY A 56 6.22 5.40 -12.62
N TYR A 57 6.71 5.39 -11.38
CA TYR A 57 8.14 5.23 -11.11
C TYR A 57 8.67 3.83 -11.46
N VAL A 58 7.94 2.76 -11.14
CA VAL A 58 8.38 1.39 -11.48
C VAL A 58 8.35 1.11 -12.98
N THR A 59 7.46 1.74 -13.72
CA THR A 59 7.26 1.48 -15.15
C THR A 59 8.55 1.64 -15.97
N LYS A 60 9.38 2.65 -15.69
CA LYS A 60 10.66 2.84 -16.38
C LYS A 60 11.63 1.68 -16.17
N HIS A 61 11.66 1.10 -14.97
CA HIS A 61 12.52 -0.05 -14.64
C HIS A 61 12.01 -1.34 -15.27
N LEU A 62 10.68 -1.52 -15.32
CA LEU A 62 10.04 -2.62 -16.04
C LEU A 62 10.34 -2.58 -17.54
N VAL A 63 10.28 -1.39 -18.17
CA VAL A 63 10.62 -1.21 -19.58
C VAL A 63 12.11 -1.54 -19.81
N ALA A 64 13.02 -1.03 -18.98
CA ALA A 64 14.44 -1.29 -19.09
C ALA A 64 14.78 -2.78 -18.93
N LEU A 65 14.16 -3.45 -17.95
CA LEU A 65 14.33 -4.89 -17.75
C LEU A 65 13.78 -5.71 -18.93
N ARG A 66 12.59 -5.37 -19.42
CA ARG A 66 12.01 -6.00 -20.62
C ARG A 66 12.96 -5.90 -21.83
N ASP A 67 13.52 -4.73 -22.06
CA ASP A 67 14.41 -4.48 -23.19
C ASP A 67 15.72 -5.28 -23.08
N LYS A 68 16.24 -5.46 -21.86
CA LYS A 68 17.38 -6.38 -21.61
C LYS A 68 17.03 -7.83 -21.92
N ILE A 69 15.88 -8.30 -21.46
CA ILE A 69 15.40 -9.67 -21.72
C ILE A 69 15.23 -9.92 -23.23
N GLN A 70 14.60 -8.98 -23.94
CA GLN A 70 14.36 -9.09 -25.39
C GLN A 70 15.66 -9.15 -26.19
N ARG A 71 16.70 -8.44 -25.75
CA ARG A 71 18.03 -8.44 -26.38
C ARG A 71 18.94 -9.55 -25.89
N ASN A 72 18.52 -10.32 -24.90
CA ASN A 72 19.34 -11.30 -24.15
C ASN A 72 20.65 -10.67 -23.64
N ASP A 73 20.58 -9.41 -23.19
CA ASP A 73 21.73 -8.62 -22.74
C ASP A 73 21.83 -8.64 -21.19
N PHE A 74 22.59 -9.62 -20.72
CA PHE A 74 22.90 -9.80 -19.29
C PHE A 74 24.38 -9.58 -18.99
N SER A 75 25.12 -8.91 -19.88
CA SER A 75 26.56 -8.66 -19.76
C SER A 75 26.91 -7.71 -18.61
N ASN A 76 26.03 -6.76 -18.30
CA ASN A 76 26.19 -5.85 -17.17
C ASN A 76 25.30 -6.31 -16.00
N VAL A 77 25.92 -7.02 -15.05
CA VAL A 77 25.23 -7.58 -13.87
C VAL A 77 24.78 -6.49 -12.90
N ASP A 78 25.59 -5.44 -12.70
CA ASP A 78 25.28 -4.34 -11.79
C ASP A 78 24.01 -3.57 -12.24
N ASP A 79 23.89 -3.32 -13.55
CA ASP A 79 22.69 -2.69 -14.09
C ASP A 79 21.45 -3.62 -14.03
N LEU A 80 21.63 -4.94 -14.17
CA LEU A 80 20.55 -5.91 -13.97
C LEU A 80 20.10 -5.91 -12.51
N GLU A 81 21.04 -5.92 -11.57
CA GLU A 81 20.78 -5.87 -10.13
C GLU A 81 20.02 -4.58 -9.77
N GLU A 82 20.47 -3.42 -10.23
CA GLU A 82 19.80 -2.13 -10.02
C GLU A 82 18.33 -2.17 -10.46
N LYS A 83 18.05 -2.66 -11.68
CA LYS A 83 16.67 -2.73 -12.19
C LYS A 83 15.81 -3.69 -11.37
N CYS A 84 16.36 -4.84 -10.98
CA CYS A 84 15.65 -5.81 -10.14
C CYS A 84 15.36 -5.24 -8.74
N CYS A 85 16.34 -4.61 -8.09
CA CYS A 85 16.17 -3.96 -6.78
C CYS A 85 15.10 -2.87 -6.83
N ASP A 86 15.13 -2.01 -7.84
CA ASP A 86 14.14 -0.93 -7.98
C ASP A 86 12.72 -1.50 -8.17
N ILE A 87 12.54 -2.55 -8.99
CA ILE A 87 11.23 -3.20 -9.19
C ILE A 87 10.73 -3.82 -7.88
N ILE A 88 11.58 -4.53 -7.14
CA ILE A 88 11.24 -5.11 -5.83
C ILE A 88 10.82 -4.01 -4.86
N ASN A 89 11.58 -2.94 -4.77
CA ASN A 89 11.32 -1.83 -3.86
C ASN A 89 10.02 -1.11 -4.19
N TYR A 90 9.77 -0.77 -5.44
CA TYR A 90 8.51 -0.11 -5.82
C TYR A 90 7.28 -1.00 -5.64
N THR A 91 7.40 -2.31 -5.88
CA THR A 91 6.29 -3.23 -5.61
C THR A 91 6.01 -3.36 -4.12
N ALA A 92 7.04 -3.38 -3.27
CA ALA A 92 6.89 -3.36 -1.82
C ALA A 92 6.26 -2.03 -1.32
N ILE A 93 6.63 -0.90 -1.90
CA ILE A 93 6.05 0.42 -1.61
C ILE A 93 4.56 0.46 -2.01
N ILE A 94 4.19 -0.04 -3.18
CA ILE A 94 2.78 -0.12 -3.61
C ILE A 94 1.98 -0.98 -2.64
N TYR A 95 2.53 -2.10 -2.17
CA TYR A 95 1.90 -2.92 -1.13
C TYR A 95 1.69 -2.13 0.17
N ALA A 96 2.72 -1.39 0.64
CA ALA A 96 2.62 -0.57 1.85
C ALA A 96 1.56 0.54 1.72
N ILE A 97 1.48 1.21 0.56
CA ILE A 97 0.43 2.19 0.25
C ILE A 97 -0.96 1.53 0.34
N GLY A 98 -1.12 0.34 -0.25
CA GLY A 98 -2.39 -0.38 -0.22
C GLY A 98 -2.83 -0.76 1.20
N ILE A 99 -1.90 -1.13 2.09
CA ILE A 99 -2.18 -1.41 3.50
C ILE A 99 -2.60 -0.14 4.25
N ASP A 100 -1.92 0.99 4.01
CA ASP A 100 -2.24 2.27 4.64
C ASP A 100 -3.62 2.77 4.20
N GLU A 101 -3.93 2.72 2.92
CA GLU A 101 -5.24 3.10 2.37
C GLU A 101 -6.37 2.20 2.89
N ASN A 102 -6.15 0.88 2.95
CA ASN A 102 -7.13 -0.04 3.52
C ASN A 102 -7.41 0.25 5.00
N SER A 103 -6.37 0.61 5.76
CA SER A 103 -6.50 0.99 7.17
C SER A 103 -7.34 2.27 7.34
N LYS A 104 -7.18 3.25 6.46
CA LYS A 104 -7.99 4.48 6.43
C LYS A 104 -9.45 4.17 6.09
N TYR A 105 -9.70 3.33 5.09
CA TYR A 105 -11.03 2.89 4.68
C TYR A 105 -11.77 2.18 5.81
N CYS A 106 -11.15 1.23 6.50
CA CYS A 106 -11.71 0.53 7.64
C CYS A 106 -12.07 1.49 8.80
N LYS A 107 -11.18 2.45 9.10
CA LYS A 107 -11.44 3.46 10.14
C LYS A 107 -12.62 4.37 9.78
N GLN A 108 -12.79 4.70 8.51
CA GLN A 108 -13.89 5.52 8.03
C GLN A 108 -15.23 4.77 8.14
N GLN A 109 -15.29 3.51 7.71
CA GLN A 109 -16.48 2.67 7.87
C GLN A 109 -16.89 2.49 9.33
N CYS A 110 -15.93 2.27 10.24
CA CYS A 110 -16.22 2.20 11.67
C CYS A 110 -16.81 3.50 12.24
N LYS A 111 -16.40 4.66 11.71
CA LYS A 111 -17.00 5.95 12.11
C LYS A 111 -18.42 6.10 11.58
N GLU A 112 -18.66 5.71 10.33
CA GLU A 112 -19.99 5.80 9.71
C GLU A 112 -20.98 4.84 10.38
N VAL A 113 -20.59 3.63 10.74
CA VAL A 113 -21.43 2.69 11.51
C VAL A 113 -21.78 3.27 12.89
N ASN A 114 -20.83 3.93 13.56
CA ASN A 114 -21.08 4.56 14.86
C ASN A 114 -21.92 5.86 14.76
N THR A 115 -22.01 6.48 13.59
CA THR A 115 -22.84 7.67 13.35
C THR A 115 -24.24 7.33 12.82
N VAL A 116 -24.42 6.16 12.17
CA VAL A 116 -25.70 5.68 11.59
C VAL A 116 -26.44 4.76 12.56
N GLY A 117 -26.46 5.00 13.81
CA GLY A 117 -27.44 4.32 14.60
C GLY A 117 -26.94 3.69 15.88
N GLN A 118 -27.01 4.48 16.90
CA GLN A 118 -27.76 3.94 18.04
C GLN A 118 -29.24 3.99 17.61
N PRO A 119 -29.93 2.86 17.40
CA PRO A 119 -31.38 2.85 17.47
C PRO A 119 -31.66 3.45 18.87
N LYS A 120 -32.46 4.49 18.91
CA LYS A 120 -32.91 5.03 20.20
C LYS A 120 -33.63 3.87 20.87
N GLU A 121 -32.96 3.16 21.73
CA GLU A 121 -33.53 2.07 22.55
C GLU A 121 -34.77 2.58 23.30
N GLN A 122 -34.78 3.89 23.58
CA GLN A 122 -35.92 4.62 24.11
C GLN A 122 -37.13 4.63 23.16
N ASP A 123 -36.98 4.76 21.85
CA ASP A 123 -38.11 4.76 20.89
C ASP A 123 -38.74 3.36 20.77
N ASN A 124 -37.96 2.30 20.87
CA ASN A 124 -38.51 0.93 20.84
C ASN A 124 -39.19 0.57 22.17
N VAL A 125 -38.68 0.98 23.29
CA VAL A 125 -39.30 0.79 24.60
C VAL A 125 -40.59 1.61 24.70
N GLN A 126 -40.64 2.82 24.17
CA GLN A 126 -41.85 3.61 24.16
C GLN A 126 -42.92 3.02 23.25
N ARG A 127 -42.59 2.57 22.03
CA ARG A 127 -43.53 1.84 21.13
C ARG A 127 -44.11 0.57 21.76
N LEU A 128 -43.28 -0.20 22.46
CA LEU A 128 -43.75 -1.38 23.18
C LEU A 128 -44.71 -1.02 24.34
N ARG A 129 -44.44 0.06 25.08
CA ARG A 129 -45.32 0.56 26.14
C ARG A 129 -46.67 1.01 25.58
N ASP A 130 -46.68 1.76 24.49
CA ASP A 130 -47.88 2.27 23.85
C ASP A 130 -48.74 1.11 23.28
N MET A 131 -48.12 0.06 22.73
CA MET A 131 -48.78 -1.15 22.25
C MET A 131 -49.39 -1.96 23.41
N ILE A 132 -48.74 -2.08 24.56
CA ILE A 132 -49.24 -2.75 25.74
C ILE A 132 -50.43 -2.00 26.35
N VAL A 133 -50.40 -0.67 26.32
CA VAL A 133 -51.54 0.15 26.80
C VAL A 133 -52.76 -0.04 25.91
N SER A 134 -52.62 -0.01 24.57
CA SER A 134 -53.75 -0.22 23.65
C SER A 134 -54.41 -1.59 23.75
N MET A 135 -53.62 -2.62 24.09
CA MET A 135 -54.17 -3.98 24.28
C MET A 135 -54.93 -4.19 25.61
N ARG A 136 -54.92 -3.22 26.53
CA ARG A 136 -55.64 -3.28 27.82
C ARG A 136 -56.96 -2.54 27.81
N GLU A 137 -57.23 -1.78 26.75
CA GLU A 137 -58.46 -0.99 26.60
C GLU A 137 -59.53 -1.68 25.73
N GLU A 138 -59.23 -2.88 25.23
CA GLU A 138 -60.21 -3.80 24.63
C GLU A 138 -60.64 -4.91 25.63
#